data_87f8d0604fac980cd48eae808603947d
#
_entry.id   87f8d0604fac980cd48eae808603947d
#
_cell.length_a   1.000
_cell.length_b   1.000
_cell.length_c   1.000
_cell.angle_alpha   90.00
_cell.angle_beta   90.00
_cell.angle_gamma   90.00
#
_symmetry.space_group_name_H-M   'P 1'
#
loop_
_entity.id
_entity.type
_entity.pdbx_description
1 polymer ?
#
loop_
_entity_poly.entity_id
_entity_poly.type
_entity_poly.pdbx_seq_one_letter_code
_entity_poly.pdbx_strand_id
1 'polypeptide(L)'
;EVKNIEYLAKIKINLSNNQNEEFDYLVVADGVFSKTKSIILSEEKNIEFNNSVALRGNIKNYEKEDISLYLGKDFHFVIYPVNQNKEFNFISIIKKNLKNVEISDVSLFNDDNFLKSLTNEIYNKTSVQLEGKIENIKSFPIFVSRSLKISSKKNTYFVGDALYAYPPSFAQGASQSIEASAEIFDDIKNNGNDYYNKRIKKIKLVNLRSKLNHFIFHLSNPIIVFFRNIILKILVKNKKFLELYLGKIYRN
;
A
#
# COMPACT_ATOMS: atom_id res chain seq x y z
N GLU A 1 15.97 -14.98 -10.55
CA GLU A 1 15.52 -15.02 -9.16
C GLU A 1 16.72 -15.25 -8.23
N VAL A 2 16.74 -14.59 -7.04
CA VAL A 2 17.77 -14.81 -6.01
C VAL A 2 17.53 -16.16 -5.35
N LYS A 3 18.58 -17.01 -5.33
CA LYS A 3 18.57 -18.32 -4.67
C LYS A 3 19.21 -18.27 -3.29
N ASN A 4 20.37 -17.58 -3.17
CA ASN A 4 21.14 -17.50 -1.97
C ASN A 4 21.91 -16.17 -1.93
N ILE A 5 22.27 -15.72 -0.73
CA ILE A 5 23.08 -14.53 -0.50
C ILE A 5 24.14 -14.85 0.54
N GLU A 6 25.39 -14.62 0.19
CA GLU A 6 26.55 -14.83 1.05
C GLU A 6 27.16 -13.47 1.39
N TYR A 7 27.48 -13.27 2.66
CA TYR A 7 28.10 -12.04 3.17
C TYR A 7 29.58 -12.31 3.45
N LEU A 8 30.42 -11.94 2.50
CA LEU A 8 31.88 -12.05 2.54
C LEU A 8 32.49 -10.63 2.61
N ALA A 9 33.65 -10.41 1.95
CA ALA A 9 34.19 -9.06 1.75
C ALA A 9 33.25 -8.18 0.95
N LYS A 10 32.53 -8.80 -0.01
CA LYS A 10 31.39 -8.24 -0.76
C LYS A 10 30.15 -9.10 -0.56
N ILE A 11 29.00 -8.60 -0.97
CA ILE A 11 27.74 -9.33 -0.97
C ILE A 11 27.67 -10.15 -2.25
N LYS A 12 27.74 -11.46 -2.14
CA LYS A 12 27.65 -12.38 -3.28
C LYS A 12 26.23 -12.90 -3.41
N ILE A 13 25.63 -12.72 -4.58
CA ILE A 13 24.28 -13.15 -4.91
C ILE A 13 24.34 -14.31 -5.90
N ASN A 14 23.73 -15.42 -5.54
CA ASN A 14 23.58 -16.59 -6.38
C ASN A 14 22.17 -16.59 -7.00
N LEU A 15 22.10 -16.57 -8.33
CA LEU A 15 20.85 -16.51 -9.09
C LEU A 15 20.37 -17.89 -9.53
N SER A 16 19.08 -17.99 -9.89
CA SER A 16 18.44 -19.24 -10.32
C SER A 16 19.00 -19.82 -11.63
N ASN A 17 19.63 -19.00 -12.47
CA ASN A 17 20.33 -19.38 -13.69
C ASN A 17 21.81 -19.77 -13.45
N ASN A 18 22.20 -20.01 -12.19
CA ASN A 18 23.55 -20.34 -11.74
C ASN A 18 24.61 -19.22 -11.98
N GLN A 19 24.19 -18.01 -12.28
CA GLN A 19 25.08 -16.85 -12.28
C GLN A 19 25.33 -16.38 -10.85
N ASN A 20 26.53 -15.90 -10.59
CA ASN A 20 26.98 -15.32 -9.33
C ASN A 20 27.49 -13.92 -9.59
N GLU A 21 27.06 -12.98 -8.76
CA GLU A 21 27.47 -11.59 -8.87
C GLU A 21 27.86 -11.06 -7.49
N GLU A 22 28.80 -10.11 -7.44
CA GLU A 22 29.29 -9.51 -6.20
C GLU A 22 29.04 -8.00 -6.19
N PHE A 23 28.54 -7.50 -5.07
CA PHE A 23 28.15 -6.12 -4.87
C PHE A 23 28.65 -5.57 -3.54
N ASP A 24 28.88 -4.26 -3.48
CA ASP A 24 29.22 -3.56 -2.24
C ASP A 24 27.97 -3.26 -1.39
N TYR A 25 26.81 -3.10 -2.06
CA TYR A 25 25.52 -2.79 -1.43
C TYR A 25 24.40 -3.62 -2.05
N LEU A 26 23.41 -3.97 -1.23
CA LEU A 26 22.18 -4.64 -1.65
C LEU A 26 20.96 -3.85 -1.22
N VAL A 27 20.15 -3.43 -2.18
CA VAL A 27 18.85 -2.79 -1.93
C VAL A 27 17.74 -3.72 -2.39
N VAL A 28 16.94 -4.20 -1.44
CA VAL A 28 15.84 -5.15 -1.68
C VAL A 28 14.55 -4.37 -1.87
N ALA A 29 14.01 -4.41 -3.09
CA ALA A 29 12.82 -3.68 -3.53
C ALA A 29 11.81 -4.59 -4.25
N ASP A 30 11.80 -5.90 -3.99
CA ASP A 30 11.01 -6.93 -4.68
C ASP A 30 9.59 -7.09 -4.13
N GLY A 31 9.09 -6.06 -3.42
CA GLY A 31 7.68 -5.90 -3.04
C GLY A 31 7.24 -6.70 -1.83
N VAL A 32 5.91 -6.74 -1.59
CA VAL A 32 5.30 -7.32 -0.39
C VAL A 32 5.58 -8.82 -0.24
N PHE A 33 5.74 -9.53 -1.35
CA PHE A 33 6.06 -10.97 -1.35
C PHE A 33 7.56 -11.26 -1.43
N SER A 34 8.40 -10.32 -1.03
CA SER A 34 9.87 -10.40 -1.11
C SER A 34 10.44 -11.74 -0.67
N LYS A 35 10.93 -12.51 -1.64
CA LYS A 35 11.68 -13.74 -1.38
C LYS A 35 13.09 -13.43 -0.90
N THR A 36 13.71 -12.40 -1.46
CA THR A 36 15.04 -11.93 -1.08
C THR A 36 15.11 -11.57 0.40
N LYS A 37 14.08 -10.84 0.91
CA LYS A 37 13.99 -10.54 2.35
C LYS A 37 13.89 -11.81 3.20
N SER A 38 13.08 -12.79 2.78
CA SER A 38 12.96 -14.07 3.50
C SER A 38 14.29 -14.83 3.57
N ILE A 39 15.07 -14.83 2.49
CA ILE A 39 16.41 -15.41 2.45
C ILE A 39 17.35 -14.70 3.45
N ILE A 40 17.39 -13.37 3.41
CA ILE A 40 18.28 -12.56 4.27
C ILE A 40 17.97 -12.74 5.75
N LEU A 41 16.67 -12.78 6.10
CA LEU A 41 16.22 -12.90 7.48
C LEU A 41 16.15 -14.36 7.96
N SER A 42 16.26 -15.35 7.07
CA SER A 42 16.01 -16.77 7.35
C SER A 42 14.64 -16.99 8.03
N GLU A 43 13.64 -16.22 7.61
CA GLU A 43 12.29 -16.23 8.18
C GLU A 43 11.26 -16.44 7.08
N GLU A 44 10.10 -16.99 7.45
CA GLU A 44 8.93 -17.04 6.56
C GLU A 44 8.39 -15.64 6.25
N LYS A 45 7.50 -15.56 5.26
CA LYS A 45 6.86 -14.29 4.85
C LYS A 45 6.12 -13.64 6.01
N ASN A 46 6.55 -12.44 6.37
CA ASN A 46 6.00 -11.64 7.47
C ASN A 46 4.83 -10.76 6.99
N ILE A 47 3.85 -11.38 6.35
CA ILE A 47 2.68 -10.70 5.77
C ILE A 47 1.38 -11.38 6.20
N GLU A 48 0.29 -10.63 6.13
CA GLU A 48 -1.07 -11.12 6.36
C GLU A 48 -2.05 -10.49 5.39
N PHE A 49 -3.12 -11.21 5.10
CA PHE A 49 -4.24 -10.67 4.33
C PHE A 49 -4.98 -9.62 5.18
N ASN A 50 -5.19 -8.44 4.62
CA ASN A 50 -5.82 -7.31 5.33
C ASN A 50 -7.36 -7.36 5.33
N ASN A 51 -7.96 -8.53 5.16
CA ASN A 51 -9.41 -8.70 5.03
C ASN A 51 -10.04 -7.69 4.05
N SER A 52 -9.35 -7.40 2.97
CA SER A 52 -9.78 -6.41 1.98
C SER A 52 -9.29 -6.75 0.59
N VAL A 53 -10.10 -6.43 -0.39
CA VAL A 53 -9.79 -6.54 -1.82
C VAL A 53 -9.76 -5.13 -2.42
N ALA A 54 -8.73 -4.83 -3.20
CA ALA A 54 -8.68 -3.65 -4.03
C ALA A 54 -9.37 -3.93 -5.36
N LEU A 55 -10.31 -3.07 -5.76
CA LEU A 55 -10.90 -3.06 -7.09
C LEU A 55 -10.39 -1.82 -7.82
N ARG A 56 -9.79 -1.99 -8.99
CA ARG A 56 -9.26 -0.90 -9.81
C ARG A 56 -9.90 -0.90 -11.19
N GLY A 57 -10.07 0.30 -11.73
CA GLY A 57 -10.57 0.49 -13.08
C GLY A 57 -10.32 1.91 -13.55
N ASN A 58 -10.73 2.21 -14.77
CA ASN A 58 -10.64 3.53 -15.36
C ASN A 58 -12.05 4.08 -15.58
N ILE A 59 -12.20 5.39 -15.47
CA ILE A 59 -13.44 6.11 -15.78
C ILE A 59 -13.11 7.20 -16.78
N LYS A 60 -13.90 7.32 -17.84
CA LYS A 60 -13.83 8.43 -18.79
C LYS A 60 -14.90 9.47 -18.47
N ASN A 61 -14.59 10.73 -18.72
CA ASN A 61 -15.55 11.84 -18.61
C ASN A 61 -16.23 11.95 -17.24
N TYR A 62 -15.43 11.83 -16.17
CA TYR A 62 -15.92 12.09 -14.83
C TYR A 62 -16.08 13.60 -14.60
N GLU A 63 -17.17 14.02 -13.94
CA GLU A 63 -17.55 15.43 -13.85
C GLU A 63 -16.65 16.30 -12.96
N LYS A 64 -15.94 15.67 -12.00
CA LYS A 64 -15.08 16.38 -11.05
C LYS A 64 -13.62 16.29 -11.48
N GLU A 65 -12.95 17.42 -11.51
CA GLU A 65 -11.54 17.52 -11.90
C GLU A 65 -10.57 17.17 -10.73
N ASP A 66 -11.08 17.22 -9.50
CA ASP A 66 -10.29 16.96 -8.28
C ASP A 66 -10.37 15.51 -7.83
N ILE A 67 -9.45 15.13 -6.91
CA ILE A 67 -9.51 13.84 -6.22
C ILE A 67 -10.78 13.78 -5.39
N SER A 68 -11.60 12.78 -5.66
CA SER A 68 -12.87 12.53 -4.96
C SER A 68 -12.78 11.26 -4.12
N LEU A 69 -12.94 11.38 -2.80
CA LEU A 69 -12.99 10.25 -1.85
C LEU A 69 -14.46 10.01 -1.42
N TYR A 70 -14.92 8.79 -1.59
CA TYR A 70 -16.24 8.34 -1.19
C TYR A 70 -16.14 7.27 -0.11
N LEU A 71 -16.89 7.44 0.97
CA LEU A 71 -16.90 6.55 2.12
C LEU A 71 -18.23 5.81 2.20
N GLY A 72 -18.20 4.50 2.10
CA GLY A 72 -19.36 3.62 2.16
C GLY A 72 -19.30 2.66 3.36
N LYS A 73 -20.36 1.84 3.48
CA LYS A 73 -20.39 0.76 4.47
C LYS A 73 -19.46 -0.38 4.01
N ASP A 74 -18.40 -0.62 4.76
CA ASP A 74 -17.39 -1.67 4.52
C ASP A 74 -16.56 -1.48 3.24
N PHE A 75 -16.59 -0.28 2.64
CA PHE A 75 -15.73 0.10 1.52
C PHE A 75 -15.46 1.60 1.50
N HIS A 76 -14.43 1.99 0.78
CA HIS A 76 -14.26 3.35 0.27
C HIS A 76 -13.72 3.27 -1.16
N PHE A 77 -13.95 4.33 -1.93
CA PHE A 77 -13.31 4.46 -3.23
C PHE A 77 -12.83 5.87 -3.49
N VAL A 78 -11.82 5.96 -4.33
CA VAL A 78 -11.21 7.21 -4.77
C VAL A 78 -11.25 7.28 -6.29
N ILE A 79 -11.66 8.43 -6.80
CA ILE A 79 -11.57 8.76 -8.22
C ILE A 79 -10.64 9.95 -8.34
N TYR A 80 -9.66 9.86 -9.23
CA TYR A 80 -8.70 10.93 -9.46
C TYR A 80 -8.24 10.99 -10.93
N PRO A 81 -7.95 12.20 -11.45
CA PRO A 81 -7.48 12.38 -12.81
C PRO A 81 -6.08 11.75 -12.99
N VAL A 82 -5.85 11.11 -14.13
CA VAL A 82 -4.55 10.50 -14.49
C VAL A 82 -3.80 11.32 -15.52
N ASN A 83 -4.54 12.05 -16.38
CA ASN A 83 -3.98 12.89 -17.42
C ASN A 83 -4.93 14.05 -17.79
N GLN A 84 -4.49 14.88 -18.73
CA GLN A 84 -5.28 16.02 -19.22
C GLN A 84 -6.43 15.61 -20.17
N ASN A 85 -6.53 14.32 -20.55
CA ASN A 85 -7.51 13.81 -21.52
C ASN A 85 -8.83 13.38 -20.88
N LYS A 86 -9.15 13.87 -19.67
CA LYS A 86 -10.35 13.48 -18.89
C LYS A 86 -10.44 11.97 -18.61
N GLU A 87 -9.29 11.34 -18.47
CA GLU A 87 -9.20 9.96 -17.97
C GLU A 87 -8.98 9.98 -16.46
N PHE A 88 -9.73 9.16 -15.76
CA PHE A 88 -9.71 9.04 -14.30
C PHE A 88 -9.41 7.61 -13.89
N ASN A 89 -8.66 7.48 -12.83
CA ASN A 89 -8.46 6.20 -12.18
C ASN A 89 -9.50 6.00 -11.07
N PHE A 90 -10.06 4.81 -10.99
CA PHE A 90 -10.95 4.37 -9.92
C PHE A 90 -10.25 3.31 -9.10
N ILE A 91 -10.20 3.51 -7.79
CA ILE A 91 -9.70 2.51 -6.84
C ILE A 91 -10.68 2.41 -5.69
N SER A 92 -11.21 1.21 -5.45
CA SER A 92 -11.99 0.91 -4.25
C SER A 92 -11.28 -0.10 -3.38
N ILE A 93 -11.35 0.08 -2.08
CA ILE A 93 -10.93 -0.89 -1.08
C ILE A 93 -12.20 -1.41 -0.41
N ILE A 94 -12.47 -2.69 -0.60
CA ILE A 94 -13.68 -3.37 -0.14
C ILE A 94 -13.29 -4.36 0.93
N LYS A 95 -13.95 -4.29 2.08
CA LYS A 95 -13.76 -5.26 3.15
C LYS A 95 -14.33 -6.61 2.74
N LYS A 96 -13.49 -7.64 2.74
CA LYS A 96 -13.87 -9.01 2.34
C LYS A 96 -13.16 -10.02 3.23
N ASN A 97 -13.92 -10.88 3.86
CA ASN A 97 -13.40 -12.02 4.60
C ASN A 97 -13.30 -13.21 3.64
N LEU A 98 -12.12 -13.48 3.14
CA LEU A 98 -11.81 -14.60 2.26
C LEU A 98 -11.12 -15.71 3.05
N LYS A 99 -11.39 -16.98 2.68
CA LYS A 99 -10.67 -18.12 3.22
C LYS A 99 -9.27 -18.21 2.61
N ASN A 100 -8.35 -18.89 3.28
CA ASN A 100 -6.98 -19.05 2.79
C ASN A 100 -6.90 -19.66 1.37
N VAL A 101 -7.80 -20.59 1.03
CA VAL A 101 -7.87 -21.18 -0.31
C VAL A 101 -8.23 -20.13 -1.36
N GLU A 102 -9.20 -19.26 -1.06
CA GLU A 102 -9.62 -18.16 -1.95
C GLU A 102 -8.54 -17.10 -2.12
N ILE A 103 -7.81 -16.78 -1.04
CA ILE A 103 -6.72 -15.79 -1.08
C ILE A 103 -5.54 -16.27 -1.93
N SER A 104 -5.29 -17.57 -1.95
CA SER A 104 -4.21 -18.18 -2.73
C SER A 104 -4.58 -18.44 -4.19
N ASP A 105 -5.86 -18.40 -4.52
CA ASP A 105 -6.36 -18.59 -5.88
C ASP A 105 -6.29 -17.26 -6.66
N VAL A 106 -5.20 -17.09 -7.40
CA VAL A 106 -4.99 -15.89 -8.24
C VAL A 106 -6.07 -15.75 -9.31
N SER A 107 -6.68 -16.86 -9.78
CA SER A 107 -7.71 -16.86 -10.82
C SER A 107 -9.00 -16.23 -10.33
N LEU A 108 -9.35 -16.39 -9.06
CA LEU A 108 -10.53 -15.77 -8.43
C LEU A 108 -10.56 -14.25 -8.65
N PHE A 109 -9.42 -13.58 -8.51
CA PHE A 109 -9.34 -12.11 -8.61
C PHE A 109 -9.47 -11.59 -10.03
N ASN A 110 -9.44 -12.46 -11.04
CA ASN A 110 -9.68 -12.16 -12.45
C ASN A 110 -11.00 -12.77 -12.96
N ASP A 111 -11.75 -13.49 -12.12
CA ASP A 111 -13.03 -14.08 -12.49
C ASP A 111 -14.10 -13.01 -12.68
N ASP A 112 -14.82 -13.06 -13.81
CA ASP A 112 -15.84 -12.07 -14.17
C ASP A 112 -17.00 -11.99 -13.17
N ASN A 113 -17.41 -13.13 -12.58
CA ASN A 113 -18.51 -13.16 -11.61
C ASN A 113 -18.04 -12.54 -10.29
N PHE A 114 -16.81 -12.80 -9.88
CA PHE A 114 -16.22 -12.17 -8.70
C PHE A 114 -16.09 -10.65 -8.89
N LEU A 115 -15.56 -10.18 -10.02
CA LEU A 115 -15.47 -8.76 -10.37
C LEU A 115 -16.84 -8.08 -10.40
N LYS A 116 -17.85 -8.72 -11.03
CA LYS A 116 -19.24 -8.23 -11.04
C LYS A 116 -19.82 -8.17 -9.61
N SER A 117 -19.54 -9.15 -8.76
CA SER A 117 -20.00 -9.15 -7.37
C SER A 117 -19.45 -7.95 -6.59
N LEU A 118 -18.16 -7.62 -6.77
CA LEU A 118 -17.51 -6.49 -6.12
C LEU A 118 -18.06 -5.13 -6.64
N THR A 119 -18.24 -5.01 -7.95
CA THR A 119 -18.79 -3.77 -8.54
C THR A 119 -20.24 -3.55 -8.13
N ASN A 120 -21.08 -4.57 -8.14
CA ASN A 120 -22.47 -4.48 -7.70
C ASN A 120 -22.57 -4.10 -6.21
N GLU A 121 -21.64 -4.60 -5.38
CA GLU A 121 -21.60 -4.22 -3.97
C GLU A 121 -21.37 -2.71 -3.79
N ILE A 122 -20.52 -2.10 -4.63
CA ILE A 122 -20.31 -0.65 -4.62
C ILE A 122 -21.53 0.07 -5.17
N TYR A 123 -22.04 -0.33 -6.33
CA TYR A 123 -23.18 0.34 -7.00
C TYR A 123 -24.42 0.38 -6.13
N ASN A 124 -24.74 -0.73 -5.46
CA ASN A 124 -25.91 -0.83 -4.58
C ASN A 124 -25.80 -0.02 -3.28
N LYS A 125 -24.58 0.36 -2.89
CA LYS A 125 -24.33 1.06 -1.62
C LYS A 125 -23.91 2.52 -1.79
N THR A 126 -23.74 3.00 -3.02
CA THR A 126 -23.37 4.38 -3.30
C THR A 126 -24.48 5.12 -4.04
N SER A 127 -24.61 6.42 -3.78
CA SER A 127 -25.46 7.31 -4.57
C SER A 127 -24.78 7.83 -5.85
N VAL A 128 -23.52 7.49 -6.07
CA VAL A 128 -22.76 7.91 -7.26
C VAL A 128 -23.09 6.96 -8.41
N GLN A 129 -23.55 7.50 -9.52
CA GLN A 129 -23.83 6.72 -10.73
C GLN A 129 -22.54 6.30 -11.42
N LEU A 130 -22.09 5.10 -11.11
CA LEU A 130 -20.84 4.50 -11.65
C LEU A 130 -21.12 3.32 -12.58
N GLU A 131 -22.36 2.82 -12.60
CA GLU A 131 -22.76 1.66 -13.41
C GLU A 131 -22.45 1.92 -14.90
N GLY A 132 -21.79 0.96 -15.53
CA GLY A 132 -21.38 1.07 -16.93
C GLY A 132 -20.27 2.08 -17.25
N LYS A 133 -19.77 2.83 -16.23
CA LYS A 133 -18.73 3.86 -16.41
C LYS A 133 -17.31 3.38 -16.10
N ILE A 134 -17.17 2.28 -15.36
CA ILE A 134 -15.85 1.75 -14.98
C ILE A 134 -15.40 0.70 -16.00
N GLU A 135 -14.28 0.97 -16.65
CA GLU A 135 -13.65 0.10 -17.64
C GLU A 135 -12.39 -0.56 -17.07
N ASN A 136 -11.92 -1.63 -17.73
CA ASN A 136 -10.66 -2.33 -17.39
C ASN A 136 -10.57 -2.75 -15.92
N ILE A 137 -11.64 -3.30 -15.40
CA ILE A 137 -11.77 -3.68 -14.00
C ILE A 137 -10.83 -4.84 -13.67
N LYS A 138 -10.06 -4.69 -12.59
CA LYS A 138 -9.18 -5.73 -12.02
C LYS A 138 -9.31 -5.70 -10.51
N SER A 139 -9.16 -6.87 -9.88
CA SER A 139 -9.13 -6.95 -8.42
C SER A 139 -7.83 -7.57 -7.90
N PHE A 140 -7.48 -7.25 -6.65
CA PHE A 140 -6.26 -7.69 -6.00
C PHE A 140 -6.51 -7.90 -4.51
N PRO A 141 -6.07 -9.02 -3.91
CA PRO A 141 -6.07 -9.17 -2.46
C PRO A 141 -5.04 -8.21 -1.84
N ILE A 142 -5.40 -7.57 -0.73
CA ILE A 142 -4.50 -6.65 -0.04
C ILE A 142 -3.75 -7.40 1.04
N PHE A 143 -2.42 -7.40 0.94
CA PHE A 143 -1.52 -7.91 1.96
C PHE A 143 -0.79 -6.76 2.65
N VAL A 144 -0.58 -6.90 3.95
CA VAL A 144 0.13 -5.93 4.78
C VAL A 144 1.20 -6.63 5.61
N SER A 145 2.20 -5.89 6.06
CA SER A 145 3.22 -6.43 6.96
C SER A 145 2.65 -6.64 8.37
N ARG A 146 2.85 -7.82 8.95
CA ARG A 146 2.48 -8.13 10.36
C ARG A 146 3.30 -7.32 11.34
N SER A 147 4.61 -7.28 11.11
CA SER A 147 5.55 -6.54 11.94
C SER A 147 6.69 -5.96 11.09
N LEU A 148 7.39 -4.98 11.66
CA LEU A 148 8.59 -4.44 11.01
C LEU A 148 9.77 -5.37 11.25
N LYS A 149 10.38 -5.82 10.17
CA LYS A 149 11.62 -6.60 10.14
C LYS A 149 12.67 -5.86 9.33
N ILE A 150 13.83 -5.65 9.91
CA ILE A 150 14.97 -4.96 9.30
C ILE A 150 16.15 -5.93 9.15
N SER A 151 17.06 -5.62 8.24
CA SER A 151 18.31 -6.37 8.12
C SER A 151 19.32 -5.92 9.18
N SER A 152 19.99 -6.87 9.82
CA SER A 152 21.19 -6.62 10.62
C SER A 152 22.48 -6.74 9.79
N LYS A 153 22.38 -7.12 8.51
CA LYS A 153 23.52 -7.29 7.61
C LYS A 153 24.01 -5.93 7.12
N LYS A 154 25.31 -5.71 7.21
CA LYS A 154 25.95 -4.49 6.73
C LYS A 154 25.66 -4.28 5.24
N ASN A 155 25.49 -3.03 4.83
CA ASN A 155 25.26 -2.62 3.43
C ASN A 155 24.01 -3.28 2.79
N THR A 156 23.03 -3.69 3.61
CA THR A 156 21.81 -4.34 3.12
C THR A 156 20.58 -3.54 3.57
N TYR A 157 19.82 -3.03 2.60
CA TYR A 157 18.70 -2.17 2.81
C TYR A 157 17.42 -2.79 2.26
N PHE A 158 16.33 -2.71 3.02
CA PHE A 158 14.99 -2.99 2.52
C PHE A 158 14.26 -1.69 2.23
N VAL A 159 13.51 -1.61 1.13
CA VAL A 159 12.78 -0.41 0.71
C VAL A 159 11.38 -0.76 0.20
N GLY A 160 10.45 0.20 0.28
CA GLY A 160 9.08 0.03 -0.18
C GLY A 160 8.35 -1.09 0.56
N ASP A 161 7.49 -1.81 -0.16
CA ASP A 161 6.69 -2.89 0.41
C ASP A 161 7.53 -4.10 0.85
N ALA A 162 8.76 -4.25 0.32
CA ALA A 162 9.72 -5.23 0.82
C ALA A 162 10.16 -4.89 2.25
N LEU A 163 10.30 -3.62 2.61
CA LEU A 163 10.52 -3.20 4.00
C LEU A 163 9.24 -3.30 4.81
N TYR A 164 8.19 -2.61 4.39
CA TYR A 164 6.91 -2.55 5.11
C TYR A 164 5.73 -2.18 4.20
N ALA A 165 4.81 -3.13 4.01
CA ALA A 165 3.56 -2.91 3.28
C ALA A 165 2.48 -2.37 4.22
N TYR A 166 1.93 -1.19 3.89
CA TYR A 166 0.90 -0.51 4.67
C TYR A 166 -0.52 -0.84 4.17
N PRO A 167 -1.56 -0.74 5.03
CA PRO A 167 -2.93 -0.63 4.53
C PRO A 167 -3.04 0.57 3.56
N PRO A 168 -3.72 0.42 2.41
CA PRO A 168 -3.70 1.43 1.33
C PRO A 168 -4.52 2.68 1.62
N SER A 169 -5.31 2.71 2.70
CA SER A 169 -6.27 3.78 3.03
C SER A 169 -5.64 5.15 3.34
N PHE A 170 -4.32 5.27 3.31
CA PHE A 170 -3.59 6.53 3.46
C PHE A 170 -2.79 6.91 2.22
N ALA A 171 -2.80 6.08 1.17
CA ALA A 171 -2.12 6.30 -0.11
C ALA A 171 -0.62 6.68 0.01
N GLN A 172 0.11 6.14 1.01
CA GLN A 172 1.49 6.52 1.30
C GLN A 172 2.55 5.55 0.76
N GLY A 173 2.18 4.37 0.23
CA GLY A 173 3.15 3.36 -0.17
C GLY A 173 4.23 3.88 -1.12
N ALA A 174 3.83 4.48 -2.24
CA ALA A 174 4.77 5.02 -3.24
C ALA A 174 5.62 6.18 -2.68
N SER A 175 4.99 7.15 -2.00
CA SER A 175 5.71 8.29 -1.42
C SER A 175 6.74 7.85 -0.39
N GLN A 176 6.41 6.87 0.44
CA GLN A 176 7.34 6.32 1.44
C GLN A 176 8.47 5.52 0.80
N SER A 177 8.23 4.88 -0.35
CA SER A 177 9.29 4.20 -1.11
C SER A 177 10.30 5.18 -1.70
N ILE A 178 9.81 6.28 -2.29
CA ILE A 178 10.65 7.35 -2.87
C ILE A 178 11.49 8.02 -1.76
N GLU A 179 10.87 8.40 -0.65
CA GLU A 179 11.56 9.01 0.49
C GLU A 179 12.63 8.07 1.07
N ALA A 180 12.29 6.79 1.25
CA ALA A 180 13.23 5.79 1.73
C ALA A 180 14.42 5.59 0.80
N SER A 181 14.21 5.66 -0.52
CA SER A 181 15.30 5.55 -1.51
C SER A 181 16.28 6.72 -1.41
N ALA A 182 15.78 7.93 -1.19
CA ALA A 182 16.63 9.10 -0.93
C ALA A 182 17.42 8.95 0.38
N GLU A 183 16.79 8.48 1.45
CA GLU A 183 17.47 8.22 2.73
C GLU A 183 18.54 7.14 2.62
N ILE A 184 18.33 6.07 1.83
CA ILE A 184 19.36 5.05 1.54
C ILE A 184 20.53 5.66 0.78
N PHE A 185 20.25 6.49 -0.23
CA PHE A 185 21.31 7.18 -0.99
C PHE A 185 22.18 8.04 -0.07
N ASP A 186 21.55 8.82 0.80
CA ASP A 186 22.26 9.66 1.76
C ASP A 186 23.07 8.84 2.77
N ASP A 187 22.53 7.72 3.24
CA ASP A 187 23.18 6.81 4.17
C ASP A 187 24.43 6.19 3.54
N ILE A 188 24.33 5.71 2.30
CA ILE A 188 25.45 5.17 1.52
C ILE A 188 26.54 6.25 1.28
N LYS A 189 26.13 7.43 0.81
CA LYS A 189 27.03 8.53 0.49
C LYS A 189 27.84 9.01 1.69
N ASN A 190 27.24 9.00 2.87
CA ASN A 190 27.87 9.48 4.09
C ASN A 190 28.48 8.38 4.95
N ASN A 191 28.58 7.13 4.44
CA ASN A 191 28.99 5.94 5.21
C ASN A 191 28.23 5.81 6.54
N GLY A 192 26.94 6.20 6.52
CA GLY A 192 26.05 6.20 7.68
C GLY A 192 25.54 4.80 8.03
N ASN A 193 24.87 4.72 9.17
CA ASN A 193 24.15 3.52 9.61
C ASN A 193 22.81 3.91 10.26
N ASP A 194 22.23 5.03 9.86
CA ASP A 194 21.08 5.63 10.55
C ASP A 194 19.75 5.45 9.81
N TYR A 195 19.78 4.90 8.59
CA TYR A 195 18.61 4.67 7.76
C TYR A 195 17.47 4.00 8.51
N TYR A 196 17.71 2.85 9.12
CA TYR A 196 16.66 2.11 9.80
C TYR A 196 16.11 2.85 11.04
N ASN A 197 16.95 3.57 11.79
CA ASN A 197 16.51 4.33 12.96
C ASN A 197 15.50 5.44 12.57
N LYS A 198 15.76 6.14 11.46
CA LYS A 198 14.85 7.15 10.90
C LYS A 198 13.57 6.48 10.37
N ARG A 199 13.72 5.43 9.55
CA ARG A 199 12.59 4.71 8.94
C ARG A 199 11.64 4.09 9.95
N ILE A 200 12.13 3.49 11.03
CA ILE A 200 11.30 2.87 12.08
C ILE A 200 10.26 3.87 12.63
N LYS A 201 10.69 5.09 12.93
CA LYS A 201 9.79 6.14 13.44
C LYS A 201 8.73 6.51 12.41
N LYS A 202 9.15 6.72 11.17
CA LYS A 202 8.27 7.08 10.06
C LYS A 202 7.26 5.96 9.76
N ILE A 203 7.72 4.71 9.69
CA ILE A 203 6.86 3.53 9.46
C ILE A 203 5.79 3.41 10.54
N LYS A 204 6.14 3.55 11.81
CA LYS A 204 5.16 3.51 12.92
C LYS A 204 4.08 4.57 12.76
N LEU A 205 4.45 5.80 12.42
CA LEU A 205 3.52 6.91 12.22
C LEU A 205 2.59 6.67 11.03
N VAL A 206 3.15 6.30 9.86
CA VAL A 206 2.38 6.04 8.64
C VAL A 206 1.45 4.86 8.83
N ASN A 207 1.92 3.76 9.44
CA ASN A 207 1.10 2.58 9.71
C ASN A 207 -0.07 2.89 10.65
N LEU A 208 0.17 3.65 11.72
CA LEU A 208 -0.89 4.07 12.66
C LEU A 208 -1.98 4.85 11.90
N ARG A 209 -1.60 5.81 11.06
CA ARG A 209 -2.55 6.62 10.29
C ARG A 209 -3.27 5.82 9.22
N SER A 210 -2.56 4.89 8.55
CA SER A 210 -3.16 4.00 7.56
C SER A 210 -4.22 3.09 8.18
N LYS A 211 -3.93 2.51 9.36
CA LYS A 211 -4.89 1.70 10.12
C LYS A 211 -6.07 2.52 10.61
N LEU A 212 -5.82 3.72 11.13
CA LEU A 212 -6.88 4.63 11.58
C LEU A 212 -7.81 5.03 10.43
N ASN A 213 -7.25 5.42 9.29
CA ASN A 213 -8.04 5.74 8.10
C ASN A 213 -8.84 4.53 7.62
N HIS A 214 -8.22 3.36 7.56
CA HIS A 214 -8.91 2.13 7.17
C HIS A 214 -10.12 1.86 8.07
N PHE A 215 -9.95 1.99 9.39
CA PHE A 215 -11.03 1.82 10.35
C PHE A 215 -12.14 2.88 10.16
N ILE A 216 -11.77 4.17 10.10
CA ILE A 216 -12.72 5.29 9.99
C ILE A 216 -13.50 5.22 8.67
N PHE A 217 -12.82 4.88 7.56
CA PHE A 217 -13.44 4.85 6.22
C PHE A 217 -14.45 3.70 6.07
N HIS A 218 -14.29 2.62 6.84
CA HIS A 218 -15.14 1.42 6.75
C HIS A 218 -16.17 1.30 7.88
N LEU A 219 -16.44 2.39 8.62
CA LEU A 219 -17.48 2.40 9.63
C LEU A 219 -18.86 2.15 9.00
N SER A 220 -19.65 1.27 9.61
CA SER A 220 -20.92 0.80 9.09
C SER A 220 -22.14 1.16 9.96
N ASN A 221 -21.94 1.45 11.26
CA ASN A 221 -23.02 1.85 12.16
C ASN A 221 -23.53 3.26 11.78
N PRO A 222 -24.85 3.45 11.48
CA PRO A 222 -25.39 4.73 10.99
C PRO A 222 -25.14 5.90 11.93
N ILE A 223 -25.25 5.69 13.24
CA ILE A 223 -25.05 6.76 14.23
C ILE A 223 -23.58 7.19 14.25
N ILE A 224 -22.67 6.23 14.27
CA ILE A 224 -21.21 6.51 14.25
C ILE A 224 -20.81 7.17 12.94
N VAL A 225 -21.38 6.72 11.81
CA VAL A 225 -21.16 7.33 10.48
C VAL A 225 -21.63 8.79 10.44
N PHE A 226 -22.77 9.10 11.03
CA PHE A 226 -23.26 10.47 11.13
C PHE A 226 -22.25 11.37 11.86
N PHE A 227 -21.78 10.99 13.04
CA PHE A 227 -20.78 11.75 13.79
C PHE A 227 -19.43 11.80 13.06
N ARG A 228 -18.98 10.69 12.46
CA ARG A 228 -17.77 10.67 11.62
C ARG A 228 -17.83 11.74 10.53
N ASN A 229 -18.96 11.82 9.81
CA ASN A 229 -19.10 12.76 8.70
C ASN A 229 -19.03 14.22 9.17
N ILE A 230 -19.64 14.55 10.32
CA ILE A 230 -19.54 15.88 10.93
C ILE A 230 -18.09 16.19 11.30
N ILE A 231 -17.44 15.28 12.02
CA ILE A 231 -16.04 15.45 12.45
C ILE A 231 -15.10 15.63 11.26
N LEU A 232 -15.20 14.77 10.23
CA LEU A 232 -14.37 14.89 9.03
C LEU A 232 -14.61 16.23 8.33
N LYS A 233 -15.87 16.68 8.21
CA LYS A 233 -16.21 17.97 7.60
C LYS A 233 -15.58 19.16 8.32
N ILE A 234 -15.42 19.07 9.63
CA ILE A 234 -14.74 20.10 10.43
C ILE A 234 -13.21 19.97 10.29
N LEU A 235 -12.67 18.75 10.40
CA LEU A 235 -11.24 18.51 10.38
C LEU A 235 -10.58 18.87 9.04
N VAL A 236 -11.21 18.55 7.91
CA VAL A 236 -10.67 18.87 6.58
C VAL A 236 -10.61 20.37 6.29
N LYS A 237 -11.35 21.21 7.03
CA LYS A 237 -11.29 22.66 6.95
C LYS A 237 -10.26 23.29 7.89
N ASN A 238 -9.76 22.52 8.86
CA ASN A 238 -8.81 23.01 9.85
C ASN A 238 -7.36 22.85 9.35
N LYS A 239 -6.75 23.97 8.92
CA LYS A 239 -5.37 23.99 8.41
C LYS A 239 -4.36 23.43 9.41
N LYS A 240 -4.46 23.76 10.72
CA LYS A 240 -3.56 23.24 11.75
C LYS A 240 -3.66 21.73 11.89
N PHE A 241 -4.87 21.17 11.82
CA PHE A 241 -5.07 19.73 11.82
C PHE A 241 -4.41 19.08 10.59
N LEU A 242 -4.63 19.62 9.38
CA LEU A 242 -4.05 19.11 8.17
C LEU A 242 -2.51 19.16 8.21
N GLU A 243 -1.93 20.25 8.70
CA GLU A 243 -0.48 20.36 8.89
C GLU A 243 0.07 19.33 9.89
N LEU A 244 -0.63 19.08 11.00
CA LEU A 244 -0.24 18.07 11.98
C LEU A 244 -0.42 16.65 11.43
N TYR A 245 -1.50 16.42 10.71
CA TYR A 245 -1.86 15.09 10.23
C TYR A 245 -1.08 14.68 8.98
N LEU A 246 -0.92 15.57 8.01
CA LEU A 246 -0.17 15.33 6.78
C LEU A 246 1.27 15.82 6.88
N GLY A 247 1.49 17.02 7.41
CA GLY A 247 2.80 17.68 7.40
C GLY A 247 3.89 16.91 8.16
N LYS A 248 3.57 16.24 9.27
CA LYS A 248 4.53 15.39 10.00
C LYS A 248 5.04 14.18 9.20
N ILE A 249 4.44 13.87 8.06
CA ILE A 249 4.91 12.78 7.20
C ILE A 249 5.97 13.27 6.24
N TYR A 250 5.89 14.53 5.81
CA TYR A 250 6.76 15.13 4.80
C TYR A 250 7.84 16.04 5.38
N ARG A 251 7.73 16.39 6.66
CA ARG A 251 8.76 17.18 7.37
C ARG A 251 9.62 16.23 8.21
N ASN A 252 10.91 16.29 8.00
CA ASN A 252 11.92 15.61 8.84
C ASN A 252 12.06 16.32 10.17
#